data_0c3d6dafd1bbf8e277bf4444557dba16
#
_entry.id   0c3d6dafd1bbf8e277bf4444557dba16
#
_cell.length_a   1.000
_cell.length_b   1.000
_cell.length_c   1.000
_cell.angle_alpha   90.00
_cell.angle_beta   90.00
_cell.angle_gamma   90.00
#
_symmetry.space_group_name_H-M   'P 1'
#
loop_
_entity.id
_entity.type
_entity.pdbx_description
1 polymer ?
#
loop_
_entity_poly.entity_id
_entity_poly.type
_entity_poly.pdbx_seq_one_letter_code
_entity_poly.pdbx_strand_id
1 'polypeptide(L)'
;MYRITVTYGAPADPAEFSRHYQETHAPLVNALPNLKGFTTIEGEGLDGSAGEWHFQACLYFESKEAALAALFSEAGKATEADVASLASGGVTIVGGYEQNALLVQENVR
;
A
#
# COMPACT_ATOMS: atom_id res chain seq x y z
N MET A 1 14.47 3.78 -1.29
CA MET A 1 13.66 3.01 -0.35
C MET A 1 13.00 1.84 -1.05
N TYR A 2 12.78 0.78 -0.32
CA TYR A 2 12.02 -0.36 -0.82
C TYR A 2 10.54 -0.09 -0.58
N ARG A 3 9.72 -0.21 -1.62
CA ARG A 3 8.29 0.08 -1.51
C ARG A 3 7.47 -1.17 -1.77
N ILE A 4 6.54 -1.46 -0.88
CA ILE A 4 5.53 -2.47 -1.11
C ILE A 4 4.27 -1.74 -1.54
N THR A 5 3.70 -2.14 -2.67
CA THR A 5 2.48 -1.55 -3.19
C THR A 5 1.37 -2.59 -3.12
N VAL A 6 0.30 -2.26 -2.41
CA VAL A 6 -0.87 -3.14 -2.24
C VAL A 6 -2.01 -2.49 -3.02
N THR A 7 -2.51 -3.20 -4.02
CA THR A 7 -3.55 -2.66 -4.90
C THR A 7 -4.83 -3.47 -4.74
N TYR A 8 -5.92 -2.78 -4.41
CA TYR A 8 -7.22 -3.41 -4.22
C TYR A 8 -8.13 -3.07 -5.39
N GLY A 9 -8.81 -4.09 -5.93
CA GLY A 9 -9.85 -3.88 -6.94
C GLY A 9 -11.12 -3.34 -6.29
N ALA A 10 -12.12 -3.08 -7.12
CA ALA A 10 -13.38 -2.48 -6.67
C ALA A 10 -14.04 -3.35 -5.60
N PRO A 11 -14.22 -2.84 -4.38
CA PRO A 11 -14.85 -3.63 -3.33
C PRO A 11 -16.37 -3.71 -3.53
N ALA A 12 -16.97 -4.72 -2.91
CA ALA A 12 -18.42 -4.87 -2.99
C ALA A 12 -19.14 -3.70 -2.33
N ASP A 13 -18.55 -3.15 -1.27
CA ASP A 13 -19.13 -2.03 -0.54
C ASP A 13 -18.03 -1.01 -0.26
N PRO A 14 -17.89 0.03 -1.12
CA PRO A 14 -16.81 1.00 -0.95
C PRO A 14 -16.83 1.76 0.38
N ALA A 15 -18.01 2.07 0.90
CA ALA A 15 -18.10 2.79 2.15
C ALA A 15 -17.60 1.93 3.32
N GLU A 16 -17.97 0.65 3.32
CA GLU A 16 -17.49 -0.28 4.34
C GLU A 16 -15.98 -0.52 4.19
N PHE A 17 -15.47 -0.59 2.96
CA PHE A 17 -14.05 -0.71 2.72
C PHE A 17 -13.30 0.45 3.37
N SER A 18 -13.76 1.69 3.11
CA SER A 18 -13.10 2.88 3.67
C SER A 18 -13.14 2.89 5.17
N ARG A 19 -14.28 2.55 5.76
CA ARG A 19 -14.45 2.52 7.21
C ARG A 19 -13.51 1.49 7.84
N HIS A 20 -13.52 0.27 7.30
CA HIS A 20 -12.68 -0.80 7.84
C HIS A 20 -11.21 -0.47 7.68
N TYR A 21 -10.84 0.12 6.53
CA TYR A 21 -9.45 0.46 6.29
C TYR A 21 -8.95 1.47 7.32
N GLN A 22 -9.73 2.53 7.55
CA GLN A 22 -9.31 3.57 8.47
C GLN A 22 -9.34 3.12 9.93
N GLU A 23 -10.37 2.38 10.31
CA GLU A 23 -10.56 2.04 11.72
C GLU A 23 -9.78 0.83 12.16
N THR A 24 -9.52 -0.11 11.27
CA THR A 24 -8.90 -1.36 11.64
C THR A 24 -7.58 -1.60 10.92
N HIS A 25 -7.55 -1.47 9.59
CA HIS A 25 -6.38 -1.89 8.83
C HIS A 25 -5.22 -0.92 8.97
N ALA A 26 -5.46 0.37 8.80
CA ALA A 26 -4.39 1.35 8.88
C ALA A 26 -3.65 1.30 10.23
N PRO A 27 -4.35 1.16 11.38
CA PRO A 27 -3.62 0.98 12.63
C PRO A 27 -2.74 -0.26 12.66
N LEU A 28 -3.17 -1.36 12.02
CA LEU A 28 -2.34 -2.57 11.94
C LEU A 28 -1.07 -2.30 11.12
N VAL A 29 -1.21 -1.60 9.99
CA VAL A 29 -0.07 -1.25 9.16
C VAL A 29 0.91 -0.37 9.94
N ASN A 30 0.38 0.61 10.66
CA ASN A 30 1.21 1.53 11.44
C ASN A 30 1.97 0.85 12.57
N ALA A 31 1.58 -0.36 12.96
CA ALA A 31 2.28 -1.13 13.98
C ALA A 31 3.43 -1.96 13.42
N LEU A 32 3.62 -1.99 12.10
CA LEU A 32 4.69 -2.77 11.48
C LEU A 32 6.05 -2.24 11.92
N PRO A 33 6.99 -3.14 12.27
CA PRO A 33 8.33 -2.68 12.65
C PRO A 33 9.06 -2.12 11.44
N ASN A 34 9.90 -1.13 11.68
CA ASN A 34 10.77 -0.52 10.67
C ASN A 34 10.04 0.16 9.51
N LEU A 35 8.76 0.44 9.67
CA LEU A 35 8.00 1.17 8.66
C LEU A 35 8.49 2.62 8.61
N LYS A 36 8.86 3.09 7.42
CA LYS A 36 9.41 4.44 7.23
C LYS A 36 8.41 5.38 6.58
N GLY A 37 7.38 4.85 5.95
CA GLY A 37 6.35 5.68 5.33
C GLY A 37 5.16 4.83 4.96
N PHE A 38 4.00 5.46 4.90
CA PHE A 38 2.76 4.77 4.58
C PHE A 38 1.83 5.78 3.93
N THR A 39 1.52 5.57 2.66
CA THR A 39 0.63 6.46 1.91
C THR A 39 -0.48 5.66 1.26
N THR A 40 -1.59 6.30 1.01
CA THR A 40 -2.72 5.66 0.35
C THR A 40 -3.29 6.61 -0.70
N ILE A 41 -3.94 6.01 -1.71
CA ILE A 41 -4.58 6.77 -2.77
C ILE A 41 -5.81 6.02 -3.25
N GLU A 42 -6.93 6.74 -3.42
CA GLU A 42 -8.10 6.20 -4.10
C GLU A 42 -7.93 6.41 -5.59
N GLY A 43 -8.17 5.36 -6.38
CA GLY A 43 -7.98 5.41 -7.81
C GLY A 43 -9.22 5.89 -8.54
N GLU A 44 -8.99 6.58 -9.64
CA GLU A 44 -10.06 6.97 -10.55
C GLU A 44 -9.46 7.11 -11.94
N GLY A 45 -10.27 7.00 -12.96
CA GLY A 45 -9.83 7.30 -14.31
C GLY A 45 -9.54 8.78 -14.44
N LEU A 46 -8.59 9.16 -15.28
CA LEU A 46 -8.25 10.56 -15.43
C LEU A 46 -9.39 11.38 -15.99
N ASP A 47 -10.35 10.74 -16.62
CA ASP A 47 -11.54 11.39 -17.11
C ASP A 47 -12.69 11.40 -16.09
N GLY A 48 -12.41 11.00 -14.84
CA GLY A 48 -13.39 10.97 -13.78
C GLY A 48 -14.21 9.69 -13.70
N SER A 49 -13.98 8.74 -14.61
CA SER A 49 -14.68 7.46 -14.54
C SER A 49 -14.01 6.56 -13.51
N ALA A 50 -14.58 5.38 -13.30
CA ALA A 50 -13.97 4.40 -12.40
C ALA A 50 -12.64 3.96 -12.97
N GLY A 51 -11.62 3.91 -12.13
CA GLY A 51 -10.29 3.44 -12.53
C GLY A 51 -10.23 1.93 -12.56
N GLU A 52 -9.07 1.41 -12.99
CA GLU A 52 -8.84 -0.03 -13.03
C GLU A 52 -8.72 -0.63 -11.65
N TRP A 53 -8.33 0.18 -10.68
CA TRP A 53 -8.22 -0.27 -9.29
C TRP A 53 -8.89 0.78 -8.40
N HIS A 54 -9.31 0.33 -7.23
CA HIS A 54 -10.06 1.19 -6.32
C HIS A 54 -9.16 1.93 -5.33
N PHE A 55 -8.13 1.26 -4.83
CA PHE A 55 -7.35 1.78 -3.69
C PHE A 55 -5.96 1.19 -3.72
N GLN A 56 -4.98 2.00 -3.37
CA GLN A 56 -3.61 1.53 -3.36
C GLN A 56 -2.92 2.06 -2.13
N ALA A 57 -2.17 1.20 -1.47
CA ALA A 57 -1.38 1.57 -0.30
C ALA A 57 0.08 1.33 -0.62
N CYS A 58 0.93 2.26 -0.22
CA CYS A 58 2.37 2.12 -0.38
C CYS A 58 3.02 2.14 0.98
N LEU A 59 3.82 1.11 1.26
CA LEU A 59 4.55 0.98 2.51
C LEU A 59 6.03 1.07 2.20
N TYR A 60 6.74 1.91 2.92
CA TYR A 60 8.15 2.19 2.65
C TYR A 60 9.05 1.66 3.75
N PHE A 61 10.12 0.98 3.34
CA PHE A 61 11.13 0.41 4.23
C PHE A 61 12.50 0.77 3.68
N GLU A 62 13.54 0.73 4.52
CA GLU A 62 14.87 1.04 4.05
C GLU A 62 15.41 0.02 3.08
N SER A 63 15.02 -1.24 3.22
CA SER A 63 15.51 -2.32 2.37
C SER A 63 14.47 -3.41 2.24
N LYS A 64 14.66 -4.29 1.27
CA LYS A 64 13.82 -5.46 1.12
C LYS A 64 13.87 -6.34 2.37
N GLU A 65 15.06 -6.47 2.98
CA GLU A 65 15.21 -7.27 4.18
C GLU A 65 14.37 -6.73 5.32
N ALA A 66 14.36 -5.40 5.49
CA ALA A 66 13.56 -4.78 6.54
C ALA A 66 12.07 -4.98 6.27
N ALA A 67 11.66 -4.89 5.00
CA ALA A 67 10.27 -5.12 4.61
C ALA A 67 9.84 -6.55 4.92
N LEU A 68 10.66 -7.53 4.54
CA LEU A 68 10.32 -8.93 4.79
C LEU A 68 10.26 -9.23 6.28
N ALA A 69 11.20 -8.66 7.06
CA ALA A 69 11.18 -8.85 8.50
C ALA A 69 9.88 -8.30 9.10
N ALA A 70 9.41 -7.15 8.61
CA ALA A 70 8.17 -6.56 9.07
C ALA A 70 6.97 -7.45 8.72
N LEU A 71 6.92 -7.98 7.50
CA LEU A 71 5.80 -8.80 7.06
C LEU A 71 5.74 -10.12 7.80
N PHE A 72 6.89 -10.68 8.20
CA PHE A 72 6.92 -11.95 8.93
C PHE A 72 6.79 -11.76 10.44
N SER A 73 6.74 -10.53 10.93
CA SER A 73 6.54 -10.26 12.36
C SER A 73 5.11 -10.56 12.76
N GLU A 74 4.83 -10.55 14.06
CA GLU A 74 3.46 -10.73 14.55
C GLU A 74 2.54 -9.64 14.01
N ALA A 75 3.03 -8.39 13.96
CA ALA A 75 2.25 -7.29 13.41
C ALA A 75 1.99 -7.52 11.92
N GLY A 76 2.97 -8.06 11.18
CA GLY A 76 2.79 -8.37 9.77
C GLY A 76 1.75 -9.44 9.52
N LYS A 77 1.76 -10.47 10.36
CA LYS A 77 0.76 -11.55 10.25
C LYS A 77 -0.64 -11.04 10.52
N ALA A 78 -0.79 -10.16 11.52
CA ALA A 78 -2.10 -9.57 11.82
C ALA A 78 -2.58 -8.71 10.67
N THR A 79 -1.68 -7.93 10.06
CA THR A 79 -2.00 -7.09 8.92
C THR A 79 -2.46 -7.94 7.74
N GLU A 80 -1.70 -9.02 7.46
CA GLU A 80 -2.03 -9.91 6.35
C GLU A 80 -3.38 -10.58 6.55
N ALA A 81 -3.65 -11.02 7.77
CA ALA A 81 -4.94 -11.67 8.06
C ALA A 81 -6.11 -10.72 7.82
N ASP A 82 -5.92 -9.43 8.05
CA ASP A 82 -7.00 -8.46 7.88
C ASP A 82 -7.24 -8.11 6.41
N VAL A 83 -6.28 -8.36 5.53
CA VAL A 83 -6.43 -8.09 4.10
C VAL A 83 -7.64 -8.82 3.54
N ALA A 84 -7.95 -10.01 4.04
CA ALA A 84 -9.10 -10.78 3.56
C ALA A 84 -10.40 -10.01 3.71
N SER A 85 -10.52 -9.16 4.70
CA SER A 85 -11.73 -8.35 4.92
C SER A 85 -11.85 -7.20 3.93
N LEU A 86 -10.77 -6.90 3.19
CA LEU A 86 -10.72 -5.76 2.26
C LEU A 86 -10.72 -6.21 0.80
N ALA A 87 -10.48 -7.48 0.54
CA ALA A 87 -10.11 -7.93 -0.80
C ALA A 87 -11.27 -8.51 -1.59
N SER A 88 -12.50 -8.06 -1.36
CA SER A 88 -13.66 -8.60 -2.11
C SER A 88 -13.52 -8.34 -3.62
N GLY A 89 -12.82 -7.28 -4.01
CA GLY A 89 -12.56 -7.00 -5.42
C GLY A 89 -11.18 -7.47 -5.89
N GLY A 90 -10.47 -8.22 -5.05
CA GLY A 90 -9.13 -8.71 -5.38
C GLY A 90 -8.05 -7.83 -4.78
N VAL A 91 -6.85 -8.40 -4.65
CA VAL A 91 -5.70 -7.67 -4.12
C VAL A 91 -4.44 -8.16 -4.82
N THR A 92 -3.53 -7.25 -5.10
CA THR A 92 -2.22 -7.54 -5.67
C THR A 92 -1.17 -6.87 -4.80
N ILE A 93 -0.10 -7.58 -4.49
CA ILE A 93 0.97 -7.05 -3.64
C ILE A 93 2.28 -7.20 -4.39
N VAL A 94 2.98 -6.09 -4.59
CA VAL A 94 4.24 -6.05 -5.34
C VAL A 94 5.24 -5.22 -4.55
N GLY A 95 6.50 -5.63 -4.57
CA GLY A 95 7.56 -4.86 -3.93
C GLY A 95 8.65 -4.50 -4.93
N GLY A 96 9.34 -3.41 -4.67
CA GLY A 96 10.44 -2.99 -5.51
C GLY A 96 11.16 -1.79 -4.92
N TYR A 97 12.39 -1.56 -5.40
CA TYR A 97 13.13 -0.37 -5.01
C TYR A 97 12.69 0.80 -5.87
N GLU A 98 12.25 1.85 -5.21
CA GLU A 98 11.82 3.05 -5.89
C GLU A 98 13.05 3.81 -6.40
N GLN A 99 12.97 4.33 -7.60
CA GLN A 99 14.06 5.09 -8.18
C GLN A 99 13.57 6.47 -8.55
N ASN A 100 14.44 7.46 -8.36
CA ASN A 100 14.11 8.82 -8.78
C ASN A 100 14.40 8.93 -10.27
N ALA A 101 13.37 9.04 -11.06
CA ALA A 101 13.47 9.08 -12.51
C ALA A 101 13.61 10.49 -13.06
N LEU A 102 13.44 11.51 -12.22
CA LEU A 102 13.62 12.88 -12.66
C LEU A 102 15.10 13.21 -12.62
N LEU A 103 15.71 13.37 -13.80
CA LEU A 103 17.09 13.74 -13.89
C LEU A 103 17.16 15.22 -14.04
N VAL A 104 17.31 15.89 -12.97
CA VAL A 104 17.33 17.25 -13.01
C VAL A 104 18.64 17.62 -13.29
N GLN A 105 18.94 17.73 -13.93
CA GLN A 105 20.01 18.05 -14.04
C GLN A 105 20.71 18.59 -13.39
N GLU A 106 20.53 18.13 -12.66
CA GLU A 106 21.27 18.51 -11.95
C GLU A 106 22.39 18.80 -12.48
N ASN A 107 22.67 18.52 -13.20
CA ASN A 107 23.72 18.82 -13.70
C ASN A 107 23.57 19.54 -14.79
N VAL A 108 22.66 19.99 -14.94
CA VAL A 108 22.43 20.63 -15.94
C VAL A 108 22.94 21.83 -15.86
N ARG A 109 23.54 22.21 -15.73
CA ARG A 109 23.92 23.40 -15.66
C ARG A 109 25.06 23.57 -15.79
#